data_6337d2049c2e6cfa5f26a85b160210aa
#
_entry.id   6337d2049c2e6cfa5f26a85b160210aa
#
_cell.length_a   1.000
_cell.length_b   1.000
_cell.length_c   1.000
_cell.angle_alpha   90.00
_cell.angle_beta   90.00
_cell.angle_gamma   90.00
#
_symmetry.space_group_name_H-M   'P 1'
#
loop_
_entity.id
_entity.type
_entity.pdbx_description
1 polymer ?
#
loop_
_entity_poly.entity_id
_entity_poly.type
_entity_poly.pdbx_seq_one_letter_code
_entity_poly.pdbx_strand_id
1 'polypeptide(L)' 'MAKKLKKFKVHGAFKSKEKARKKEKSVNGFILMRTIKGHRRYVVLTQR' A
#
# COMPACT_ATOMS: atom_id res chain seq x y z
N MET A 1 20.35 10.24 2.67
CA MET A 1 20.03 9.85 2.59
C MET A 1 19.17 9.24 2.18
N ALA A 2 18.83 8.95 1.94
CA ALA A 2 17.90 8.60 1.65
C ALA A 2 17.45 7.46 1.55
N LYS A 3 17.17 7.00 1.83
CA LYS A 3 16.78 6.11 1.83
C LYS A 3 15.78 5.79 1.50
N LYS A 4 15.41 5.41 1.23
CA LYS A 4 14.39 5.31 0.86
C LYS A 4 13.79 4.12 0.58
N LEU A 5 12.78 3.79 0.38
CA LEU A 5 11.86 2.78 0.14
C LEU A 5 11.82 2.39 -1.28
N LYS A 6 12.88 2.47 -1.95
CA LYS A 6 12.90 2.16 -3.33
C LYS A 6 12.78 0.70 -3.60
N LYS A 7 12.81 -0.10 -2.55
CA LYS A 7 12.68 -1.53 -2.70
C LYS A 7 11.25 -2.02 -2.62
N PHE A 8 10.33 -1.11 -2.48
CA PHE A 8 8.92 -1.49 -2.40
C PHE A 8 8.20 -1.08 -3.67
N LYS A 9 7.26 -1.91 -4.05
CA LYS A 9 6.45 -1.64 -5.22
C LYS A 9 5.03 -1.34 -4.76
N VAL A 10 4.49 -0.24 -5.19
CA VAL A 10 3.13 0.15 -4.83
C VAL A 10 2.17 -0.44 -5.83
N HIS A 11 1.20 -1.21 -5.35
CA HIS A 11 0.21 -1.83 -6.21
C HIS A 11 -1.03 -1.00 -6.35
N GLY A 12 -1.27 -0.11 -5.41
CA GLY A 12 -2.41 0.76 -5.50
C GLY A 12 -2.81 1.29 -4.16
N ALA A 13 -3.67 2.29 -4.19
CA ALA A 13 -4.23 2.86 -2.98
C ALA A 13 -5.73 2.65 -3.04
N PHE A 14 -6.29 2.14 -1.95
CA PHE A 14 -7.70 1.79 -1.91
C PHE A 14 -8.41 2.54 -0.81
N LYS A 15 -9.64 2.91 -1.07
CA LYS A 15 -10.45 3.54 -0.05
C LYS A 15 -10.97 2.49 0.92
N SER A 16 -11.24 1.31 0.41
CA SER A 16 -11.84 0.25 1.19
C SER A 16 -10.78 -0.67 1.76
N LYS A 17 -10.90 -0.94 3.04
CA LYS A 17 -9.99 -1.84 3.69
C LYS A 17 -10.11 -3.25 3.11
N GLU A 18 -11.32 -3.66 2.83
CA GLU A 18 -11.55 -4.99 2.30
C GLU A 18 -10.89 -5.19 0.95
N LYS A 19 -11.02 -4.19 0.09
CA LYS A 19 -10.40 -4.29 -1.21
C LYS A 19 -8.89 -4.30 -1.11
N ALA A 20 -8.36 -3.51 -0.19
CA ALA A 20 -6.92 -3.48 0.02
C ALA A 20 -6.43 -4.83 0.52
N ARG A 21 -7.19 -5.45 1.41
CA ARG A 21 -6.81 -6.75 1.95
C ARG A 21 -6.84 -7.82 0.88
N LYS A 22 -7.82 -7.77 0.00
CA LYS A 22 -7.86 -8.73 -1.09
C LYS A 22 -6.65 -8.57 -1.98
N LYS A 23 -6.31 -7.34 -2.27
CA LYS A 23 -5.15 -7.09 -3.11
C LYS A 23 -3.88 -7.55 -2.40
N GLU A 24 -3.81 -7.29 -1.10
CA GLU A 24 -2.66 -7.68 -0.32
C GLU A 24 -2.43 -9.18 -0.41
N LYS A 25 -3.48 -9.94 -0.26
CA LYS A 25 -3.36 -11.39 -0.34
C LYS A 25 -2.97 -11.84 -1.73
N SER A 26 -3.52 -11.16 -2.72
CA SER A 26 -3.26 -11.54 -4.10
C SER A 26 -1.80 -11.36 -4.47
N VAL A 27 -1.19 -10.30 -3.97
CA VAL A 27 0.20 -10.02 -4.30
C VAL A 27 1.16 -10.43 -3.19
N ASN A 28 0.62 -10.97 -2.11
CA ASN A 28 1.43 -11.41 -0.99
C ASN A 28 2.25 -10.26 -0.42
N GLY A 29 1.61 -9.13 -0.23
CA GLY A 29 2.28 -7.94 0.23
C GLY A 29 1.80 -7.50 1.60
N PHE A 30 1.81 -6.20 1.82
CA PHE A 30 1.33 -5.66 3.08
C PHE A 30 0.67 -4.31 2.83
N ILE A 31 -0.09 -3.86 3.81
CA ILE A 31 -0.87 -2.65 3.71
C ILE A 31 -0.27 -1.56 4.58
N LEU A 32 -0.17 -0.37 4.00
CA LEU A 32 0.29 0.79 4.72
C LEU A 32 -0.81 1.84 4.66
N MET A 33 -1.27 2.31 5.80
CA MET A 33 -2.31 3.31 5.82
C MET A 33 -1.70 4.71 5.70
N ARG A 34 -2.23 5.47 4.79
CA ARG A 34 -1.74 6.84 4.57
C ARG A 34 -2.90 7.80 4.42
N THR A 35 -2.65 9.03 4.76
CA THR A 35 -3.63 10.08 4.57
C THR A 35 -3.17 10.96 3.43
N ILE A 36 -3.99 11.03 2.40
CA ILE A 36 -3.68 11.83 1.22
C ILE A 36 -4.75 12.88 1.08
N LYS A 37 -4.35 14.14 1.19
CA LYS A 37 -5.30 15.25 1.08
C LYS A 37 -6.48 15.09 2.02
N GLY A 38 -6.21 14.64 3.22
CA GLY A 38 -7.25 14.49 4.21
C GLY A 38 -8.08 13.24 4.09
N HIS A 39 -7.76 12.39 3.14
CA HIS A 39 -8.48 11.15 2.95
C HIS A 39 -7.60 9.97 3.27
N ARG A 40 -8.14 9.04 4.01
CA ARG A 40 -7.41 7.85 4.35
C ARG A 40 -7.38 6.90 3.17
N ARG A 41 -6.22 6.34 2.95
CA ARG A 41 -6.04 5.36 1.87
C ARG A 41 -5.24 4.19 2.39
N TYR A 42 -5.58 3.02 1.90
CA TYR A 42 -4.84 1.81 2.24
C TYR A 42 -3.97 1.48 1.04
N VAL A 43 -2.69 1.63 1.22
CA VAL A 43 -1.74 1.42 0.13
C VAL A 43 -1.16 0.02 0.23
N VAL A 44 -1.27 -0.73 -0.85
CA VAL A 44 -0.76 -2.10 -0.88
C VAL A 44 0.62 -2.09 -1.52
N LEU A 45 1.55 -2.65 -0.80
CA LEU A 45 2.94 -2.66 -1.22
C LEU A 45 3.49 -4.08 -1.21
N THR A 46 4.46 -4.32 -2.05
CA THR A 46 5.21 -5.56 -1.99
C THR A 46 6.67 -5.24 -2.04
N GLN A 47 7.45 -6.16 -1.50
CA GLN A 47 8.88 -6.01 -1.54
C GLN A 47 9.39 -6.46 -2.89
N ARG A 48 10.32 -5.73 -3.43
CA ARG A 48 10.83 -6.04 -4.76
C ARG A 48 11.91 -7.09 -4.76
#